data_c7ed2a672e6b6725bc99328a2b070a95
#
_entry.id   c7ed2a672e6b6725bc99328a2b070a95
#
_cell.length_a   1.000
_cell.length_b   1.000
_cell.length_c   1.000
_cell.angle_alpha   90.00
_cell.angle_beta   90.00
_cell.angle_gamma   90.00
#
_symmetry.space_group_name_H-M   'P 1'
#
loop_
_entity.id
_entity.type
_entity.pdbx_description
1 polymer ?
#
loop_
_entity_poly.entity_id
_entity_poly.type
_entity_poly.pdbx_seq_one_letter_code
_entity_poly.pdbx_strand_id
1 'polypeptide(L)'
;LDGLTPQEQLNIINEKVKNLTSIQENFVNNELREELEKSGIFLKQYKNLSKDQQIWCDNYFLTSIFPLLTPLVVDPAHPFPFISNLSLNLAALITDSESSKNQFVRVKIPTKSIGRFVQIPNEIIRTNNRKDHYFITVEDLIGNNLDRLFNGMKCISYSFFRVTRDADLELKELEADDLLIAVEKSLQKRRIGGDVVRLEVEENIPKSILNLLIEGISITKEYIYFSKSLLGL
;
A
#
# COMPACT_ATOMS: atom_id res chain seq x y z
N LEU A 1 13.30 -15.54 30.72
CA LEU A 1 12.22 -15.99 29.82
C LEU A 1 10.91 -15.84 30.57
N ASP A 2 9.95 -15.19 29.97
CA ASP A 2 8.65 -14.79 30.55
C ASP A 2 7.64 -15.94 30.73
N GLY A 3 8.03 -17.19 30.40
CA GLY A 3 7.21 -18.40 30.50
C GLY A 3 6.09 -18.52 29.47
N LEU A 4 6.02 -17.61 28.50
CA LEU A 4 5.03 -17.61 27.43
C LEU A 4 5.47 -18.47 26.26
N THR A 5 4.52 -19.14 25.62
CA THR A 5 4.74 -19.79 24.33
C THR A 5 4.87 -18.75 23.21
N PRO A 6 5.52 -19.05 22.07
CA PRO A 6 5.57 -18.14 20.94
C PRO A 6 4.20 -17.65 20.47
N GLN A 7 3.18 -18.50 20.48
CA GLN A 7 1.82 -18.12 20.09
C GLN A 7 1.18 -17.13 21.07
N GLU A 8 1.38 -17.32 22.39
CA GLU A 8 0.91 -16.37 23.41
C GLU A 8 1.60 -15.01 23.27
N GLN A 9 2.91 -14.98 22.99
CA GLN A 9 3.64 -13.75 22.74
C GLN A 9 3.10 -13.02 21.49
N LEU A 10 2.87 -13.75 20.38
CA LEU A 10 2.29 -13.18 19.16
C LEU A 10 0.90 -12.60 19.40
N ASN A 11 0.06 -13.26 20.16
CA ASN A 11 -1.28 -12.77 20.50
C ASN A 11 -1.20 -11.45 21.28
N ILE A 12 -0.34 -11.37 22.29
CA ILE A 12 -0.12 -10.14 23.08
C ILE A 12 0.42 -9.01 22.20
N ILE A 13 1.37 -9.31 21.31
CA ILE A 13 1.92 -8.34 20.35
C ILE A 13 0.81 -7.82 19.45
N ASN A 14 -0.01 -8.70 18.88
CA ASN A 14 -1.12 -8.32 17.99
C ASN A 14 -2.11 -7.38 18.68
N GLU A 15 -2.51 -7.67 19.91
CA GLU A 15 -3.40 -6.80 20.68
C GLU A 15 -2.79 -5.42 20.93
N LYS A 16 -1.53 -5.39 21.36
CA LYS A 16 -0.81 -4.11 21.56
C LYS A 16 -0.69 -3.31 20.28
N VAL A 17 -0.32 -3.94 19.17
CA VAL A 17 -0.18 -3.28 17.87
C VAL A 17 -1.53 -2.71 17.41
N LYS A 18 -2.62 -3.47 17.51
CA LYS A 18 -3.97 -2.99 17.17
C LYS A 18 -4.36 -1.77 18.00
N ASN A 19 -4.10 -1.80 19.29
CA ASN A 19 -4.38 -0.66 20.17
C ASN A 19 -3.55 0.58 19.79
N LEU A 20 -2.23 0.43 19.63
CA LEU A 20 -1.34 1.52 19.24
C LEU A 20 -1.72 2.10 17.89
N THR A 21 -2.05 1.27 16.91
CA THR A 21 -2.50 1.70 15.58
C THR A 21 -3.80 2.52 15.68
N SER A 22 -4.77 2.05 16.49
CA SER A 22 -6.02 2.78 16.70
C SER A 22 -5.80 4.16 17.35
N ILE A 23 -4.89 4.26 18.32
CA ILE A 23 -4.51 5.55 18.94
C ILE A 23 -3.87 6.48 17.90
N GLN A 24 -2.92 5.96 17.11
CA GLN A 24 -2.26 6.70 16.05
C GLN A 24 -3.26 7.22 15.01
N GLU A 25 -4.16 6.37 14.54
CA GLU A 25 -5.18 6.74 13.56
C GLU A 25 -6.11 7.83 14.08
N ASN A 26 -6.57 7.70 15.32
CA ASN A 26 -7.41 8.71 15.96
C ASN A 26 -6.68 10.05 16.07
N PHE A 27 -5.43 10.04 16.50
CA PHE A 27 -4.59 11.26 16.58
C PHE A 27 -4.42 11.90 15.20
N VAL A 28 -4.06 11.12 14.19
CA VAL A 28 -3.84 11.63 12.81
C VAL A 28 -5.12 12.19 12.21
N ASN A 29 -6.24 11.47 12.36
CA ASN A 29 -7.49 11.84 11.70
C ASN A 29 -8.20 13.04 12.36
N ASN A 30 -8.03 13.21 13.65
CA ASN A 30 -8.72 14.26 14.43
C ASN A 30 -7.78 15.41 14.81
N GLU A 31 -6.75 15.13 15.60
CA GLU A 31 -5.91 16.18 16.19
C GLU A 31 -4.87 16.74 15.20
N LEU A 32 -4.06 15.86 14.59
CA LEU A 32 -2.98 16.29 13.71
C LEU A 32 -3.49 17.04 12.49
N ARG A 33 -4.60 16.59 11.88
CA ARG A 33 -5.18 17.27 10.71
C ARG A 33 -5.63 18.68 11.06
N GLU A 34 -6.30 18.85 12.19
CA GLU A 34 -6.73 20.19 12.64
C GLU A 34 -5.54 21.12 12.88
N GLU A 35 -4.48 20.64 13.51
CA GLU A 35 -3.28 21.45 13.78
C GLU A 35 -2.54 21.81 12.47
N LEU A 36 -2.47 20.89 11.51
CA LEU A 36 -1.92 21.18 10.18
C LEU A 36 -2.75 22.26 9.47
N GLU A 37 -4.08 22.15 9.48
CA GLU A 37 -4.96 23.14 8.85
C GLU A 37 -4.84 24.53 9.52
N LYS A 38 -4.74 24.62 10.84
CA LYS A 38 -4.44 25.86 11.56
C LYS A 38 -3.09 26.47 11.15
N SER A 39 -2.15 25.63 10.76
CA SER A 39 -0.82 26.03 10.26
C SER A 39 -0.79 26.32 8.75
N GLY A 40 -1.94 26.27 8.08
CA GLY A 40 -2.05 26.50 6.62
C GLY A 40 -1.66 25.30 5.77
N ILE A 41 -1.58 24.08 6.34
CA ILE A 41 -1.25 22.85 5.62
C ILE A 41 -2.51 21.99 5.46
N PHE A 42 -2.94 21.78 4.22
CA PHE A 42 -4.19 21.08 3.91
C PHE A 42 -3.92 19.80 3.14
N LEU A 43 -4.26 18.65 3.72
CA LEU A 43 -4.27 17.38 3.00
C LEU A 43 -5.64 17.17 2.37
N LYS A 44 -5.72 17.34 1.06
CA LYS A 44 -6.95 17.25 0.29
C LYS A 44 -7.14 15.85 -0.31
N GLN A 45 -8.40 15.49 -0.53
CA GLN A 45 -8.78 14.34 -1.35
C GLN A 45 -9.14 14.83 -2.76
N TYR A 46 -8.82 14.05 -3.78
CA TYR A 46 -9.07 14.40 -5.18
C TYR A 46 -10.52 14.85 -5.44
N LYS A 47 -11.50 14.14 -4.88
CA LYS A 47 -12.94 14.46 -5.03
C LYS A 47 -13.34 15.83 -4.47
N ASN A 48 -12.54 16.39 -3.56
CA ASN A 48 -12.80 17.69 -2.92
C ASN A 48 -12.02 18.84 -3.57
N LEU A 49 -11.29 18.55 -4.65
CA LEU A 49 -10.54 19.54 -5.41
C LEU A 49 -11.45 20.29 -6.41
N SER A 50 -11.11 21.55 -6.70
CA SER A 50 -11.74 22.29 -7.80
C SER A 50 -11.40 21.66 -9.16
N LYS A 51 -12.15 22.02 -10.20
CA LYS A 51 -11.89 21.55 -11.57
C LYS A 51 -10.47 21.84 -12.03
N ASP A 52 -9.97 23.05 -11.81
CA ASP A 52 -8.62 23.45 -12.21
C ASP A 52 -7.55 22.61 -11.47
N GLN A 53 -7.77 22.35 -10.18
CA GLN A 53 -6.90 21.49 -9.38
C GLN A 53 -6.93 20.04 -9.85
N GLN A 54 -8.10 19.50 -10.18
CA GLN A 54 -8.23 18.15 -10.74
C GLN A 54 -7.51 18.02 -12.08
N ILE A 55 -7.67 18.99 -12.98
CA ILE A 55 -6.97 19.02 -14.27
C ILE A 55 -5.45 19.02 -14.06
N TRP A 56 -4.95 19.83 -13.13
CA TRP A 56 -3.53 19.82 -12.79
C TRP A 56 -3.07 18.47 -12.25
N CYS A 57 -3.83 17.87 -11.32
CA CYS A 57 -3.55 16.56 -10.75
C CYS A 57 -3.51 15.45 -11.82
N ASP A 58 -4.43 15.49 -12.76
CA ASP A 58 -4.49 14.55 -13.89
C ASP A 58 -3.27 14.67 -14.80
N ASN A 59 -2.86 15.91 -15.11
CA ASN A 59 -1.65 16.16 -15.88
C ASN A 59 -0.39 15.71 -15.13
N TYR A 60 -0.31 16.00 -13.83
CA TYR A 60 0.79 15.53 -12.99
C TYR A 60 0.85 14.00 -12.93
N PHE A 61 -0.29 13.35 -12.81
CA PHE A 61 -0.37 11.89 -12.89
C PHE A 61 0.23 11.37 -14.20
N LEU A 62 -0.21 11.89 -15.34
CA LEU A 62 0.24 11.43 -16.67
C LEU A 62 1.72 11.67 -16.92
N THR A 63 2.25 12.81 -16.47
CA THR A 63 3.63 13.21 -16.78
C THR A 63 4.66 12.70 -15.79
N SER A 64 4.29 12.55 -14.51
CA SER A 64 5.24 12.30 -13.44
C SER A 64 5.03 10.97 -12.70
N ILE A 65 3.78 10.50 -12.61
CA ILE A 65 3.47 9.26 -11.87
C ILE A 65 3.35 8.07 -12.82
N PHE A 66 2.54 8.19 -13.85
CA PHE A 66 2.22 7.11 -14.79
C PHE A 66 3.48 6.42 -15.38
N PRO A 67 4.54 7.14 -15.80
CA PRO A 67 5.74 6.51 -16.35
C PRO A 67 6.51 5.64 -15.34
N LEU A 68 6.25 5.80 -14.05
CA LEU A 68 6.91 5.04 -12.97
C LEU A 68 6.10 3.81 -12.55
N LEU A 69 4.86 3.68 -13.02
CA LEU A 69 3.98 2.59 -12.64
C LEU A 69 4.23 1.37 -13.51
N THR A 70 4.33 0.21 -12.86
CA THR A 70 4.43 -1.09 -13.54
C THR A 70 3.34 -2.01 -13.01
N PRO A 71 2.16 -2.02 -13.65
CA PRO A 71 1.11 -2.98 -13.31
C PRO A 71 1.57 -4.41 -13.58
N LEU A 72 1.35 -5.29 -12.62
CA LEU A 72 1.61 -6.72 -12.73
C LEU A 72 0.31 -7.48 -12.62
N VAL A 73 -0.08 -8.13 -13.71
CA VAL A 73 -1.26 -9.00 -13.73
C VAL A 73 -0.91 -10.32 -13.06
N VAL A 74 -1.79 -10.79 -12.20
CA VAL A 74 -1.71 -12.10 -11.57
C VAL A 74 -2.71 -13.02 -12.23
N ASP A 75 -2.23 -14.07 -12.86
CA ASP A 75 -3.03 -15.11 -13.46
C ASP A 75 -2.58 -16.50 -12.96
N PRO A 76 -3.36 -17.57 -13.21
CA PRO A 76 -3.01 -18.93 -12.75
C PRO A 76 -1.67 -19.46 -13.29
N ALA A 77 -1.16 -18.88 -14.38
CA ALA A 77 0.11 -19.29 -14.99
C ALA A 77 1.34 -18.59 -14.35
N HIS A 78 1.12 -17.53 -13.59
CA HIS A 78 2.18 -16.76 -12.96
C HIS A 78 2.00 -16.74 -11.45
N PRO A 79 3.07 -17.02 -10.67
CA PRO A 79 3.02 -16.95 -9.22
C PRO A 79 2.70 -15.51 -8.76
N PHE A 80 2.07 -15.40 -7.60
CA PHE A 80 1.78 -14.09 -7.00
C PHE A 80 3.06 -13.25 -6.90
N PRO A 81 3.04 -11.99 -7.37
CA PRO A 81 4.25 -11.18 -7.44
C PRO A 81 4.81 -10.89 -6.05
N PHE A 82 6.12 -10.88 -5.96
CA PHE A 82 6.80 -10.52 -4.72
C PHE A 82 6.46 -9.09 -4.29
N ILE A 83 6.02 -8.94 -3.03
CA ILE A 83 5.74 -7.64 -2.42
C ILE A 83 6.91 -7.25 -1.52
N SER A 84 7.57 -6.15 -1.85
CA SER A 84 8.72 -5.64 -1.07
C SER A 84 8.28 -5.21 0.33
N ASN A 85 9.15 -5.46 1.33
CA ASN A 85 8.90 -5.05 2.71
C ASN A 85 8.56 -3.55 2.81
N LEU A 86 7.52 -3.23 3.58
CA LEU A 86 7.02 -1.87 3.88
C LEU A 86 6.63 -1.04 2.65
N SER A 87 6.53 -1.64 1.46
CA SER A 87 6.07 -0.92 0.27
C SER A 87 4.56 -0.78 0.25
N LEU A 88 4.08 0.42 -0.11
CA LEU A 88 2.68 0.67 -0.40
C LEU A 88 2.36 0.15 -1.79
N ASN A 89 1.24 -0.54 -1.94
CA ASN A 89 0.79 -1.15 -3.18
C ASN A 89 -0.70 -0.94 -3.37
N LEU A 90 -1.11 -0.93 -4.63
CA LEU A 90 -2.50 -1.01 -5.03
C LEU A 90 -2.78 -2.43 -5.52
N ALA A 91 -3.89 -3.00 -5.06
CA ALA A 91 -4.51 -4.21 -5.58
C ALA A 91 -5.80 -3.83 -6.30
N ALA A 92 -5.97 -4.25 -7.54
CA ALA A 92 -7.17 -3.96 -8.33
C ALA A 92 -7.71 -5.23 -8.98
N LEU A 93 -9.04 -5.29 -9.08
CA LEU A 93 -9.75 -6.22 -9.96
C LEU A 93 -10.17 -5.44 -11.20
N ILE A 94 -9.65 -5.83 -12.34
CA ILE A 94 -9.99 -5.28 -13.63
C ILE A 94 -10.71 -6.33 -14.48
N THR A 95 -11.54 -5.88 -15.38
CA THR A 95 -12.20 -6.73 -16.37
C THR A 95 -11.94 -6.18 -17.76
N ASP A 96 -11.64 -7.08 -18.66
CA ASP A 96 -11.58 -6.77 -20.08
C ASP A 96 -13.01 -6.67 -20.63
N SER A 97 -13.26 -5.61 -21.38
CA SER A 97 -14.58 -5.32 -21.97
C SER A 97 -15.05 -6.41 -22.94
N GLU A 98 -14.12 -7.14 -23.58
CA GLU A 98 -14.44 -8.16 -24.59
C GLU A 98 -14.58 -9.57 -23.98
N SER A 99 -13.66 -9.97 -23.09
CA SER A 99 -13.62 -11.33 -22.54
C SER A 99 -14.43 -11.51 -21.26
N SER A 100 -14.86 -10.44 -20.60
CA SER A 100 -15.55 -10.45 -19.29
C SER A 100 -14.79 -11.21 -18.18
N LYS A 101 -13.50 -11.46 -18.37
CA LYS A 101 -12.66 -12.13 -17.38
C LYS A 101 -12.09 -11.13 -16.39
N ASN A 102 -12.28 -11.41 -15.11
CA ASN A 102 -11.68 -10.63 -14.06
C ASN A 102 -10.21 -11.01 -13.88
N GLN A 103 -9.35 -10.01 -13.82
CA GLN A 103 -7.93 -10.18 -13.56
C GLN A 103 -7.55 -9.40 -12.31
N PHE A 104 -6.70 -9.99 -11.47
CA PHE A 104 -6.10 -9.30 -10.35
C PHE A 104 -4.81 -8.62 -10.80
N VAL A 105 -4.68 -7.35 -10.47
CA VAL A 105 -3.51 -6.56 -10.81
C VAL A 105 -2.91 -5.94 -9.56
N ARG A 106 -1.60 -6.04 -9.44
CA ARG A 106 -0.83 -5.37 -8.41
C ARG A 106 -0.02 -4.22 -9.02
N VAL A 107 -0.05 -3.05 -8.38
CA VAL A 107 0.78 -1.89 -8.74
C VAL A 107 1.53 -1.41 -7.50
N LYS A 108 2.85 -1.30 -7.61
CA LYS A 108 3.67 -0.69 -6.53
C LYS A 108 3.57 0.82 -6.61
N ILE A 109 3.28 1.46 -5.48
CA ILE A 109 3.22 2.93 -5.39
C ILE A 109 4.62 3.49 -5.24
N PRO A 110 5.08 4.42 -6.11
CA PRO A 110 6.46 4.88 -6.16
C PRO A 110 6.78 5.98 -5.12
N THR A 111 6.35 5.81 -3.87
CA THR A 111 6.51 6.82 -2.80
C THR A 111 7.96 7.22 -2.53
N LYS A 112 8.93 6.34 -2.83
CA LYS A 112 10.35 6.66 -2.66
C LYS A 112 10.91 7.56 -3.76
N SER A 113 10.32 7.52 -4.95
CA SER A 113 10.82 8.25 -6.13
C SER A 113 10.26 9.67 -6.23
N ILE A 114 8.98 9.84 -5.87
CA ILE A 114 8.26 11.12 -6.04
C ILE A 114 7.75 11.72 -4.73
N GLY A 115 7.99 11.05 -3.61
CA GLY A 115 7.38 11.41 -2.34
C GLY A 115 5.93 10.90 -2.25
N ARG A 116 5.37 10.88 -1.06
CA ARG A 116 3.99 10.43 -0.84
C ARG A 116 2.99 11.56 -0.96
N PHE A 117 3.41 12.76 -0.55
CA PHE A 117 2.56 13.95 -0.54
C PHE A 117 2.99 14.89 -1.66
N VAL A 118 2.10 15.09 -2.61
CA VAL A 118 2.32 15.97 -3.77
C VAL A 118 1.70 17.32 -3.45
N GLN A 119 2.51 18.37 -3.49
CA GLN A 119 2.02 19.74 -3.29
C GLN A 119 1.38 20.25 -4.58
N ILE A 120 0.15 20.75 -4.46
CA ILE A 120 -0.52 21.46 -5.55
C ILE A 120 0.04 22.88 -5.61
N PRO A 121 0.49 23.38 -6.79
CA PRO A 121 1.06 24.72 -6.93
C PRO A 121 0.09 25.83 -6.49
N ASN A 122 0.61 26.84 -5.83
CA ASN A 122 -0.20 27.95 -5.30
C ASN A 122 -0.94 28.72 -6.39
N GLU A 123 -0.39 28.77 -7.62
CA GLU A 123 -1.01 29.37 -8.79
C GLU A 123 -2.33 28.68 -9.18
N ILE A 124 -2.42 27.38 -8.92
CA ILE A 124 -3.61 26.56 -9.18
C ILE A 124 -4.62 26.67 -8.04
N ILE A 125 -4.15 26.85 -6.81
CA ILE A 125 -5.01 26.91 -5.62
C ILE A 125 -5.86 28.18 -5.62
N ARG A 126 -5.33 29.32 -6.12
CA ARG A 126 -5.98 30.63 -6.12
C ARG A 126 -6.47 31.07 -4.74
N THR A 127 -5.72 30.72 -3.68
CA THR A 127 -6.03 31.15 -2.33
C THR A 127 -5.60 32.61 -2.12
N ASN A 128 -6.39 33.34 -1.33
CA ASN A 128 -6.02 34.70 -0.89
C ASN A 128 -4.90 34.70 0.16
N ASN A 129 -4.66 33.53 0.79
CA ASN A 129 -3.63 33.37 1.80
C ASN A 129 -2.40 32.66 1.18
N ARG A 130 -1.33 33.42 0.93
CA ARG A 130 -0.08 32.89 0.35
C ARG A 130 0.65 31.88 1.25
N LYS A 131 0.21 31.69 2.49
CA LYS A 131 0.77 30.72 3.44
C LYS A 131 0.09 29.36 3.39
N ASP A 132 -0.98 29.23 2.64
CA ASP A 132 -1.71 27.96 2.52
C ASP A 132 -1.03 27.02 1.53
N HIS A 133 -0.77 25.81 1.97
CA HIS A 133 -0.16 24.73 1.18
C HIS A 133 -1.12 23.56 1.09
N TYR A 134 -1.44 23.14 -0.12
CA TYR A 134 -2.36 22.04 -0.39
C TYR A 134 -1.58 20.83 -0.87
N PHE A 135 -1.82 19.71 -0.25
CA PHE A 135 -1.22 18.42 -0.59
C PHE A 135 -2.28 17.40 -0.95
N ILE A 136 -1.93 16.49 -1.83
CA ILE A 136 -2.67 15.28 -2.16
C ILE A 136 -1.74 14.09 -2.10
N THR A 137 -2.24 12.92 -1.71
CA THR A 137 -1.41 11.72 -1.69
C THR A 137 -1.26 11.12 -3.08
N VAL A 138 -0.13 10.48 -3.35
CA VAL A 138 0.13 9.77 -4.60
C VAL A 138 -0.87 8.63 -4.80
N GLU A 139 -1.24 7.94 -3.72
CA GLU A 139 -2.25 6.90 -3.77
C GLU A 139 -3.62 7.43 -4.20
N ASP A 140 -4.04 8.60 -3.74
CA ASP A 140 -5.32 9.21 -4.14
C ASP A 140 -5.28 9.63 -5.62
N LEU A 141 -4.13 10.18 -6.09
CA LEU A 141 -3.93 10.47 -7.51
C LEU A 141 -4.01 9.22 -8.39
N ILE A 142 -3.39 8.11 -7.96
CA ILE A 142 -3.42 6.86 -8.72
C ILE A 142 -4.83 6.27 -8.69
N GLY A 143 -5.49 6.22 -7.53
CA GLY A 143 -6.84 5.69 -7.38
C GLY A 143 -7.88 6.39 -8.26
N ASN A 144 -7.74 7.72 -8.47
CA ASN A 144 -8.64 8.50 -9.32
C ASN A 144 -8.26 8.48 -10.82
N ASN A 145 -7.15 7.84 -11.20
CA ASN A 145 -6.70 7.73 -12.59
C ASN A 145 -6.57 6.27 -13.07
N LEU A 146 -7.27 5.32 -12.43
CA LEU A 146 -7.18 3.89 -12.78
C LEU A 146 -7.65 3.60 -14.22
N ASP A 147 -8.66 4.30 -14.71
CA ASP A 147 -9.13 4.14 -16.09
C ASP A 147 -8.05 4.50 -17.13
N ARG A 148 -7.17 5.44 -16.78
CA ARG A 148 -6.01 5.79 -17.61
C ARG A 148 -4.86 4.79 -17.47
N LEU A 149 -4.72 4.21 -16.27
CA LEU A 149 -3.71 3.20 -16.00
C LEU A 149 -4.02 1.87 -16.71
N PHE A 150 -5.30 1.51 -16.76
CA PHE A 150 -5.80 0.27 -17.35
C PHE A 150 -6.57 0.52 -18.64
N ASN A 151 -5.96 1.24 -19.58
CA ASN A 151 -6.59 1.61 -20.84
C ASN A 151 -7.21 0.39 -21.56
N GLY A 152 -8.50 0.49 -21.92
CA GLY A 152 -9.26 -0.59 -22.54
C GLY A 152 -9.84 -1.62 -21.55
N MET A 153 -9.57 -1.49 -20.26
CA MET A 153 -10.14 -2.35 -19.22
C MET A 153 -10.93 -1.52 -18.21
N LYS A 154 -11.92 -2.14 -17.59
CA LYS A 154 -12.72 -1.51 -16.54
C LYS A 154 -12.20 -1.93 -15.16
N CYS A 155 -11.87 -0.98 -14.30
CA CYS A 155 -11.60 -1.26 -12.89
C CYS A 155 -12.91 -1.53 -12.17
N ILE A 156 -13.06 -2.75 -11.62
CA ILE A 156 -14.25 -3.17 -10.86
C ILE A 156 -14.14 -2.66 -9.42
N SER A 157 -12.97 -2.86 -8.82
CA SER A 157 -12.69 -2.46 -7.45
C SER A 157 -11.19 -2.42 -7.22
N TYR A 158 -10.77 -1.63 -6.25
CA TYR A 158 -9.38 -1.56 -5.83
C TYR A 158 -9.27 -1.28 -4.33
N SER A 159 -8.09 -1.51 -3.77
CA SER A 159 -7.71 -1.11 -2.43
C SER A 159 -6.20 -0.99 -2.32
N PHE A 160 -5.72 -0.18 -1.40
CA PHE A 160 -4.31 -0.10 -1.06
C PHE A 160 -3.97 -1.12 0.02
N PHE A 161 -2.74 -1.61 -0.02
CA PHE A 161 -2.24 -2.54 0.97
C PHE A 161 -0.73 -2.38 1.17
N ARG A 162 -0.26 -2.86 2.31
CA ARG A 162 1.15 -2.85 2.70
C ARG A 162 1.47 -4.13 3.43
N VAL A 163 2.67 -4.67 3.24
CA VAL A 163 3.15 -5.84 3.97
C VAL A 163 4.36 -5.51 4.81
N THR A 164 4.45 -6.12 5.97
CA THR A 164 5.68 -6.21 6.76
C THR A 164 6.20 -7.63 6.65
N ARG A 165 7.49 -7.74 6.37
CA ARG A 165 8.18 -9.01 6.27
C ARG A 165 9.11 -9.20 7.44
N ASP A 166 9.31 -10.45 7.83
CA ASP A 166 10.34 -10.82 8.78
C ASP A 166 11.71 -10.36 8.26
N ALA A 167 12.47 -9.72 9.13
CA ALA A 167 13.84 -9.27 8.84
C ALA A 167 14.87 -10.28 9.36
N ASP A 168 14.49 -11.19 10.25
CA ASP A 168 15.37 -12.18 10.83
C ASP A 168 15.47 -13.39 9.90
N LEU A 169 16.60 -13.49 9.24
CA LEU A 169 16.95 -14.63 8.42
C LEU A 169 17.65 -15.63 9.33
N GLU A 170 16.88 -16.46 10.06
CA GLU A 170 17.47 -17.65 10.66
C GLU A 170 18.18 -18.46 9.56
N LEU A 171 19.50 -18.44 9.60
CA LEU A 171 20.29 -19.51 9.03
C LEU A 171 19.98 -20.74 9.90
N LYS A 172 18.91 -21.48 9.59
CA LYS A 172 18.81 -22.84 10.06
C LYS A 172 20.09 -23.51 9.55
N GLU A 173 20.99 -23.84 10.45
CA GLU A 173 22.03 -24.80 10.22
C GLU A 173 21.33 -26.10 9.78
N LEU A 174 21.03 -26.18 8.50
CA LEU A 174 20.66 -27.41 7.86
C LEU A 174 21.93 -28.26 7.92
N GLU A 175 21.86 -29.39 8.60
CA GLU A 175 22.84 -30.46 8.54
C GLU A 175 23.28 -30.59 7.08
N ALA A 176 24.58 -30.36 6.86
CA ALA A 176 25.11 -29.95 5.60
C ALA A 176 25.44 -31.15 4.71
N ASP A 177 24.46 -31.67 3.99
CA ASP A 177 24.75 -32.47 2.81
C ASP A 177 24.83 -31.62 1.52
N ASP A 178 24.44 -30.34 1.55
CA ASP A 178 24.61 -29.44 0.43
C ASP A 178 24.68 -27.95 0.83
N LEU A 179 25.84 -27.57 1.35
CA LEU A 179 26.16 -26.20 1.80
C LEU A 179 25.93 -25.16 0.68
N LEU A 180 26.15 -25.53 -0.58
CA LEU A 180 25.94 -24.66 -1.75
C LEU A 180 24.47 -24.33 -1.96
N ILE A 181 23.58 -25.32 -1.90
CA ILE A 181 22.13 -25.13 -2.03
C ILE A 181 21.59 -24.32 -0.85
N ALA A 182 22.09 -24.57 0.37
CA ALA A 182 21.70 -23.81 1.56
C ALA A 182 22.14 -22.33 1.45
N VAL A 183 23.35 -22.07 0.97
CA VAL A 183 23.86 -20.72 0.74
C VAL A 183 23.08 -20.02 -0.38
N GLU A 184 22.78 -20.71 -1.47
CA GLU A 184 22.00 -20.15 -2.59
C GLU A 184 20.58 -19.81 -2.17
N LYS A 185 19.91 -20.68 -1.42
CA LYS A 185 18.59 -20.42 -0.82
C LYS A 185 18.65 -19.26 0.19
N SER A 186 19.69 -19.15 1.00
CA SER A 186 19.88 -18.06 1.94
C SER A 186 20.14 -16.73 1.24
N LEU A 187 20.91 -16.73 0.15
CA LEU A 187 21.14 -15.55 -0.69
C LEU A 187 19.86 -15.13 -1.41
N GLN A 188 19.05 -16.06 -1.90
CA GLN A 188 17.73 -15.77 -2.46
C GLN A 188 16.78 -15.20 -1.40
N LYS A 189 16.69 -15.78 -0.20
CA LYS A 189 15.90 -15.25 0.92
C LYS A 189 16.37 -13.86 1.35
N ARG A 190 17.69 -13.59 1.39
CA ARG A 190 18.24 -12.25 1.65
C ARG A 190 17.84 -11.23 0.58
N ARG A 191 17.75 -11.63 -0.69
CA ARG A 191 17.29 -10.76 -1.79
C ARG A 191 15.79 -10.53 -1.76
N ILE A 192 15.02 -11.54 -1.34
CA ILE A 192 13.55 -11.54 -1.39
C ILE A 192 12.95 -11.05 -0.07
N GLY A 193 13.66 -11.13 1.07
CA GLY A 193 13.13 -10.86 2.42
C GLY A 193 12.40 -12.07 3.00
N GLY A 194 12.19 -12.07 4.31
CA GLY A 194 11.51 -13.15 5.04
C GLY A 194 10.01 -13.27 4.70
N ASP A 195 9.33 -14.14 5.45
CA ASP A 195 7.89 -14.36 5.31
C ASP A 195 7.08 -13.09 5.65
N VAL A 196 5.88 -12.97 5.09
CA VAL A 196 4.99 -11.87 5.45
C VAL A 196 4.42 -12.13 6.84
N VAL A 197 4.71 -11.22 7.77
CA VAL A 197 4.25 -11.30 9.18
C VAL A 197 3.11 -10.35 9.48
N ARG A 198 2.83 -9.38 8.58
CA ARG A 198 1.72 -8.44 8.73
C ARG A 198 1.23 -7.97 7.37
N LEU A 199 -0.09 -7.96 7.19
CA LEU A 199 -0.79 -7.35 6.06
C LEU A 199 -1.63 -6.19 6.59
N GLU A 200 -1.34 -4.99 6.12
CA GLU A 200 -2.13 -3.78 6.38
C GLU A 200 -3.00 -3.48 5.17
N VAL A 201 -4.28 -3.27 5.39
CA VAL A 201 -5.27 -3.00 4.34
C VAL A 201 -6.21 -1.89 4.77
N GLU A 202 -6.85 -1.22 3.82
CA GLU A 202 -7.92 -0.28 4.12
C GLU A 202 -9.12 -0.98 4.77
N GLU A 203 -9.82 -0.31 5.70
CA GLU A 203 -10.98 -0.87 6.41
C GLU A 203 -12.05 -1.39 5.45
N ASN A 204 -12.27 -0.68 4.34
CA ASN A 204 -13.31 -0.98 3.36
C ASN A 204 -12.81 -1.84 2.18
N ILE A 205 -11.70 -2.58 2.35
CA ILE A 205 -11.20 -3.45 1.29
C ILE A 205 -12.26 -4.42 0.78
N PRO A 206 -12.48 -4.55 -0.53
CA PRO A 206 -13.40 -5.55 -1.09
C PRO A 206 -12.99 -6.97 -0.71
N LYS A 207 -13.94 -7.79 -0.25
CA LYS A 207 -13.66 -9.19 0.16
C LYS A 207 -12.97 -10.01 -0.92
N SER A 208 -13.31 -9.78 -2.19
CA SER A 208 -12.67 -10.45 -3.33
C SER A 208 -11.17 -10.16 -3.40
N ILE A 209 -10.78 -8.89 -3.24
CA ILE A 209 -9.37 -8.48 -3.23
C ILE A 209 -8.66 -9.03 -1.99
N LEU A 210 -9.28 -8.93 -0.82
CA LEU A 210 -8.71 -9.43 0.42
C LEU A 210 -8.40 -10.93 0.36
N ASN A 211 -9.31 -11.74 -0.16
CA ASN A 211 -9.10 -13.19 -0.30
C ASN A 211 -7.93 -13.50 -1.24
N LEU A 212 -7.83 -12.80 -2.38
CA LEU A 212 -6.71 -12.96 -3.31
C LEU A 212 -5.36 -12.56 -2.70
N LEU A 213 -5.34 -11.51 -1.86
CA LEU A 213 -4.14 -11.13 -1.11
C LEU A 213 -3.77 -12.20 -0.08
N ILE A 214 -4.72 -12.72 0.70
CA ILE A 214 -4.48 -13.75 1.72
C ILE A 214 -3.88 -15.00 1.07
N GLU A 215 -4.47 -15.48 -0.02
CA GLU A 215 -3.99 -16.64 -0.77
C GLU A 215 -2.62 -16.37 -1.40
N GLY A 216 -2.47 -15.23 -2.08
CA GLY A 216 -1.26 -14.90 -2.82
C GLY A 216 -0.02 -14.71 -1.95
N ILE A 217 -0.16 -14.17 -0.74
CA ILE A 217 0.94 -13.94 0.19
C ILE A 217 1.00 -14.99 1.32
N SER A 218 0.07 -15.94 1.34
CA SER A 218 0.01 -17.05 2.32
C SER A 218 0.00 -16.57 3.78
N ILE A 219 -0.80 -15.53 4.09
CA ILE A 219 -0.92 -14.97 5.43
C ILE A 219 -2.19 -15.46 6.13
N THR A 220 -2.13 -15.65 7.46
CA THR A 220 -3.31 -15.98 8.25
C THR A 220 -4.08 -14.72 8.65
N LYS A 221 -5.40 -14.87 8.88
CA LYS A 221 -6.30 -13.74 9.16
C LYS A 221 -5.93 -12.96 10.43
N GLU A 222 -5.24 -13.58 11.36
CA GLU A 222 -4.81 -12.99 12.64
C GLU A 222 -3.82 -11.84 12.44
N TYR A 223 -3.03 -11.90 11.36
CA TYR A 223 -2.00 -10.92 11.02
C TYR A 223 -2.46 -9.88 10.01
N ILE A 224 -3.79 -9.74 9.82
CA ILE A 224 -4.39 -8.71 8.98
C ILE A 224 -4.84 -7.54 9.85
N TYR A 225 -4.39 -6.33 9.47
CA TYR A 225 -4.68 -5.09 10.17
C TYR A 225 -5.46 -4.17 9.25
N PHE A 226 -6.66 -3.81 9.67
CA PHE A 226 -7.55 -2.90 8.94
C PHE A 226 -7.30 -1.47 9.42
N SER A 227 -7.03 -0.56 8.49
CA SER A 227 -6.74 0.84 8.79
C SER A 227 -7.87 1.75 8.34
N LYS A 228 -8.21 2.73 9.19
CA LYS A 228 -9.15 3.84 8.91
C LYS A 228 -8.43 5.10 8.44
N SER A 229 -7.12 5.06 8.35
CA SER A 229 -6.26 6.17 7.98
C SER A 229 -5.35 5.77 6.82
N LEU A 230 -4.40 6.65 6.47
CA LEU A 230 -3.38 6.33 5.47
C LEU A 230 -2.51 5.17 5.95
N LEU A 231 -2.32 4.15 5.12
CA LEU A 231 -1.51 2.99 5.46
C LEU A 231 -0.05 3.36 5.69
N GLY A 232 0.54 2.84 6.77
CA GLY A 232 1.96 3.01 7.04
C GLY A 232 2.37 4.44 7.43
N LEU A 233 1.50 5.13 8.16
CA LEU A 233 1.83 6.38 8.85
C LEU A 233 2.78 6.12 10.01
#